data_c9047b3068b3f2ed26ce4de651aec35a
#
_entry.id   c9047b3068b3f2ed26ce4de651aec35a
#
_cell.length_a   1.000
_cell.length_b   1.000
_cell.length_c   1.000
_cell.angle_alpha   90.00
_cell.angle_beta   90.00
_cell.angle_gamma   90.00
#
_symmetry.space_group_name_H-M   'P 1'
#
loop_
_entity.id
_entity.type
_entity.pdbx_description
1 polymer ?
#
loop_
_entity_poly.entity_id
_entity_poly.type
_entity_poly.pdbx_seq_one_letter_code
_entity_poly.pdbx_strand_id
1 'polypeptide(L)'
;MIFKLFRIFSSNLFSFENFFVGFKKGAKGIAKTILFGLLFLYLICCFGGMYTLTMYSTYNYLEMAGEPQFMPVVSVIFIFLMLIFFGITSVASNYFSNSGEEQFLSMPISPAEFFGAKFGVSFVTDAVLAIVLFMIANFIYAYKQGILGNPLLYVGIVTAGIAISLFCIIMIYFLLIIPLYFFPVLRKKQILSGISVFLLIIFCGFYGFFSSITGYSFSSGDYEKMASPIVGLSQTVLAKIPVLKFIADAINGKIIPILGLLIVSAVILFIFVPLLGKLYVKTLNGFSETKTKKNSSEKLKFAMQKDLQANNVIKSLFLRDIRTVLREPSFFVNGPLMVFLFPFLLLFGTLFGLFSGMENIRQELPQLLLDIKLKLETLDMDLIRYYLSLGGAIFVVLIGNMSSIAITSFSRDGKSLFDLKAMPISNEQIVKVKLYHAILYILITDAITLLILLSAYFFLAMPFSFLMLFSSIINIIVISMAASLVIIVIDMFVDTANPKLLWENPVAAFKQNLNTLAGMLLDFFVIAVMFALGFFILPKNQLGLVILTVLFVIIAAPLGSQYFKYAQKRIPQM
;
A
#
# COMPACT_ATOMS: atom_id res chain seq x y z
N MET A 1 25.35 -9.00 -21.72
CA MET A 1 24.26 -9.92 -21.34
C MET A 1 23.23 -9.24 -20.43
N ILE A 2 23.64 -8.43 -19.47
CA ILE A 2 22.78 -7.72 -18.50
C ILE A 2 21.61 -6.95 -19.16
N PHE A 3 21.86 -6.13 -20.19
CA PHE A 3 20.82 -5.36 -20.89
C PHE A 3 19.76 -6.23 -21.59
N LYS A 4 20.14 -7.38 -22.13
CA LYS A 4 19.18 -8.31 -22.74
C LYS A 4 18.29 -8.95 -21.68
N LEU A 5 18.86 -9.38 -20.56
CA LEU A 5 18.12 -9.91 -19.41
C LEU A 5 17.22 -8.83 -18.77
N PHE A 6 17.76 -7.62 -18.59
CA PHE A 6 16.98 -6.50 -18.11
C PHE A 6 15.76 -6.23 -18.99
N ARG A 7 15.91 -6.23 -20.31
CA ARG A 7 14.81 -6.05 -21.26
C ARG A 7 13.76 -7.16 -21.14
N ILE A 8 14.18 -8.42 -20.95
CA ILE A 8 13.28 -9.56 -20.77
C ILE A 8 12.50 -9.40 -19.45
N PHE A 9 13.18 -9.11 -18.35
CA PHE A 9 12.55 -8.95 -17.04
C PHE A 9 11.69 -7.68 -16.95
N SER A 10 12.06 -6.59 -17.62
CA SER A 10 11.30 -5.34 -17.66
C SER A 10 10.11 -5.39 -18.60
N SER A 11 10.14 -6.17 -19.69
CA SER A 11 9.02 -6.28 -20.63
C SER A 11 7.76 -6.84 -19.96
N ASN A 12 7.94 -7.70 -18.97
CA ASN A 12 6.84 -8.23 -18.15
C ASN A 12 6.30 -7.22 -17.13
N LEU A 13 7.07 -6.18 -16.78
CA LEU A 13 6.68 -5.15 -15.81
C LEU A 13 6.04 -3.92 -16.47
N PHE A 14 6.59 -3.47 -17.58
CA PHE A 14 6.15 -2.26 -18.28
C PHE A 14 5.51 -2.62 -19.63
N SER A 15 4.27 -3.08 -19.61
CA SER A 15 3.50 -3.27 -20.85
C SER A 15 2.98 -1.93 -21.41
N PHE A 16 3.86 -0.93 -21.58
CA PHE A 16 3.54 0.28 -22.34
C PHE A 16 3.02 -0.03 -23.74
N GLU A 17 3.40 -1.16 -24.32
CA GLU A 17 2.86 -1.64 -25.59
C GLU A 17 1.34 -1.73 -25.56
N ASN A 18 0.74 -2.21 -24.46
CA ASN A 18 -0.73 -2.29 -24.32
C ASN A 18 -1.40 -0.91 -24.27
N PHE A 19 -0.71 0.10 -23.74
CA PHE A 19 -1.19 1.48 -23.75
C PHE A 19 -1.21 2.02 -25.19
N PHE A 20 -0.13 1.83 -25.94
CA PHE A 20 -0.04 2.28 -27.33
C PHE A 20 -0.87 1.45 -28.31
N VAL A 21 -1.12 0.17 -28.02
CA VAL A 21 -2.04 -0.67 -28.80
C VAL A 21 -3.49 -0.13 -28.74
N GLY A 22 -3.86 0.56 -27.66
CA GLY A 22 -5.14 1.24 -27.55
C GLY A 22 -5.36 2.26 -28.67
N PHE A 23 -4.32 3.00 -29.08
CA PHE A 23 -4.38 3.96 -30.18
C PHE A 23 -4.58 3.29 -31.56
N LYS A 24 -4.24 2.02 -31.71
CA LYS A 24 -4.41 1.25 -32.96
C LYS A 24 -5.80 0.59 -33.09
N LYS A 25 -6.63 0.61 -32.02
CA LYS A 25 -7.94 -0.09 -31.98
C LYS A 25 -9.14 0.77 -32.38
N GLY A 26 -8.96 1.82 -33.17
CA GLY A 26 -10.02 2.70 -33.65
C GLY A 26 -10.51 3.72 -32.59
N ALA A 27 -11.54 4.51 -32.91
CA ALA A 27 -11.98 5.65 -32.09
C ALA A 27 -12.29 5.30 -30.62
N LYS A 28 -12.94 4.16 -30.37
CA LYS A 28 -13.22 3.67 -28.99
C LYS A 28 -11.95 3.32 -28.21
N GLY A 29 -10.95 2.76 -28.88
CA GLY A 29 -9.64 2.47 -28.27
C GLY A 29 -8.88 3.74 -27.91
N ILE A 30 -8.89 4.72 -28.83
CA ILE A 30 -8.26 6.03 -28.63
C ILE A 30 -8.91 6.76 -27.44
N ALA A 31 -10.25 6.85 -27.40
CA ALA A 31 -10.98 7.49 -26.31
C ALA A 31 -10.65 6.84 -24.94
N LYS A 32 -10.62 5.51 -24.88
CA LYS A 32 -10.24 4.76 -23.67
C LYS A 32 -8.82 5.09 -23.24
N THR A 33 -7.86 5.15 -24.17
CA THR A 33 -6.45 5.44 -23.87
C THR A 33 -6.26 6.87 -23.39
N ILE A 34 -6.95 7.85 -24.01
CA ILE A 34 -6.94 9.24 -23.57
C ILE A 34 -7.55 9.36 -22.18
N LEU A 35 -8.70 8.72 -21.92
CA LEU A 35 -9.33 8.74 -20.60
C LEU A 35 -8.39 8.20 -19.51
N PHE A 36 -7.72 7.06 -19.75
CA PHE A 36 -6.72 6.53 -18.81
C PHE A 36 -5.52 7.47 -18.63
N GLY A 37 -5.06 8.12 -19.69
CA GLY A 37 -3.99 9.12 -19.60
C GLY A 37 -4.38 10.32 -18.74
N LEU A 38 -5.60 10.83 -18.91
CA LEU A 38 -6.13 11.94 -18.10
C LEU A 38 -6.32 11.54 -16.63
N LEU A 39 -6.83 10.33 -16.37
CA LEU A 39 -6.97 9.81 -15.00
C LEU A 39 -5.61 9.62 -14.32
N PHE A 40 -4.63 9.11 -15.05
CA PHE A 40 -3.26 8.96 -14.53
C PHE A 40 -2.63 10.33 -14.23
N LEU A 41 -2.81 11.31 -15.12
CA LEU A 41 -2.37 12.68 -14.90
C LEU A 41 -3.05 13.30 -13.66
N TYR A 42 -4.36 13.10 -13.52
CA TYR A 42 -5.11 13.54 -12.34
C TYR A 42 -4.55 12.98 -11.03
N LEU A 43 -4.24 11.66 -10.99
CA LEU A 43 -3.62 11.04 -9.82
C LEU A 43 -2.25 11.64 -9.50
N ILE A 44 -1.41 11.84 -10.53
CA ILE A 44 -0.10 12.49 -10.35
C ILE A 44 -0.27 13.91 -9.79
N CYS A 45 -1.22 14.68 -10.31
CA CYS A 45 -1.49 16.04 -9.84
C CYS A 45 -2.00 16.03 -8.39
N CYS A 46 -2.92 15.13 -8.03
CA CYS A 46 -3.45 15.03 -6.67
C CYS A 46 -2.38 14.61 -5.66
N PHE A 47 -1.71 13.48 -5.88
CA PHE A 47 -0.69 12.98 -4.96
C PHE A 47 0.57 13.85 -4.95
N GLY A 48 1.02 14.29 -6.11
CA GLY A 48 2.14 15.21 -6.25
C GLY A 48 1.85 16.57 -5.62
N GLY A 49 0.63 17.08 -5.82
CA GLY A 49 0.16 18.33 -5.20
C GLY A 49 0.10 18.25 -3.67
N MET A 50 -0.48 17.18 -3.13
CA MET A 50 -0.51 16.94 -1.67
C MET A 50 0.92 16.84 -1.10
N TYR A 51 1.79 16.09 -1.77
CA TYR A 51 3.19 15.96 -1.35
C TYR A 51 3.91 17.31 -1.38
N THR A 52 3.73 18.09 -2.44
CA THR A 52 4.32 19.42 -2.60
C THR A 52 3.85 20.36 -1.49
N LEU A 53 2.55 20.38 -1.17
CA LEU A 53 2.00 21.17 -0.07
C LEU A 53 2.57 20.74 1.28
N THR A 54 2.70 19.44 1.52
CA THR A 54 3.27 18.91 2.76
C THR A 54 4.73 19.32 2.90
N MET A 55 5.55 19.20 1.85
CA MET A 55 6.95 19.61 1.88
C MET A 55 7.13 21.13 2.00
N TYR A 56 6.25 21.91 1.36
CA TYR A 56 6.22 23.36 1.51
C TYR A 56 5.91 23.78 2.95
N SER A 57 4.91 23.14 3.57
CA SER A 57 4.58 23.38 4.97
C SER A 57 5.74 22.97 5.89
N THR A 58 6.36 21.82 5.65
CA THR A 58 7.53 21.36 6.41
C THR A 58 8.69 22.35 6.32
N TYR A 59 8.95 22.90 5.14
CA TYR A 59 9.97 23.95 4.98
C TYR A 59 9.66 25.20 5.82
N ASN A 60 8.43 25.71 5.76
CA ASN A 60 8.04 26.90 6.53
C ASN A 60 8.22 26.67 8.06
N TYR A 61 7.95 25.46 8.55
CA TYR A 61 8.21 25.13 9.96
C TYR A 61 9.70 25.13 10.30
N LEU A 62 10.54 24.56 9.44
CA LEU A 62 11.98 24.58 9.63
C LEU A 62 12.55 25.99 9.57
N GLU A 63 11.99 26.84 8.74
CA GLU A 63 12.34 28.27 8.63
C GLU A 63 11.96 29.01 9.92
N MET A 64 10.76 28.80 10.46
CA MET A 64 10.33 29.35 11.76
C MET A 64 11.19 28.85 12.92
N ALA A 65 11.66 27.60 12.85
CA ALA A 65 12.58 27.03 13.83
C ALA A 65 14.03 27.53 13.68
N GLY A 66 14.35 28.34 12.66
CA GLY A 66 15.70 28.83 12.40
C GLY A 66 16.64 27.82 11.74
N GLU A 67 16.14 26.64 11.34
CA GLU A 67 16.92 25.53 10.79
C GLU A 67 16.46 25.10 9.38
N PRO A 68 16.31 26.02 8.41
CA PRO A 68 15.85 25.66 7.07
C PRO A 68 16.82 24.72 6.34
N GLN A 69 18.10 24.72 6.73
CA GLN A 69 19.14 23.85 6.16
C GLN A 69 18.92 22.37 6.49
N PHE A 70 17.99 22.02 7.38
CA PHE A 70 17.64 20.65 7.72
C PHE A 70 16.67 20.02 6.71
N MET A 71 16.05 20.81 5.84
CA MET A 71 15.10 20.30 4.83
C MET A 71 15.67 19.21 3.90
N PRO A 72 16.91 19.31 3.37
CA PRO A 72 17.54 18.21 2.64
C PRO A 72 17.60 16.91 3.44
N VAL A 73 17.89 16.96 4.73
CA VAL A 73 17.96 15.78 5.59
C VAL A 73 16.58 15.15 5.78
N VAL A 74 15.55 15.98 5.99
CA VAL A 74 14.16 15.50 6.07
C VAL A 74 13.74 14.79 4.79
N SER A 75 14.11 15.34 3.63
CA SER A 75 13.82 14.72 2.34
C SER A 75 14.53 13.37 2.15
N VAL A 76 15.77 13.23 2.62
CA VAL A 76 16.51 11.96 2.63
C VAL A 76 15.81 10.92 3.51
N ILE A 77 15.44 11.30 4.73
CA ILE A 77 14.75 10.41 5.67
C ILE A 77 13.41 9.95 5.06
N PHE A 78 12.63 10.87 4.52
CA PHE A 78 11.34 10.56 3.90
C PHE A 78 11.48 9.53 2.77
N ILE A 79 12.42 9.75 1.84
CA ILE A 79 12.65 8.83 0.72
C ILE A 79 13.21 7.49 1.18
N PHE A 80 14.12 7.50 2.14
CA PHE A 80 14.63 6.28 2.75
C PHE A 80 13.49 5.44 3.32
N LEU A 81 12.60 6.06 4.07
CA LEU A 81 11.44 5.41 4.66
C LEU A 81 10.47 4.90 3.59
N MET A 82 10.18 5.70 2.58
CA MET A 82 9.32 5.32 1.46
C MET A 82 9.89 4.12 0.68
N LEU A 83 11.19 4.15 0.36
CA LEU A 83 11.85 3.06 -0.36
C LEU A 83 11.89 1.76 0.44
N ILE A 84 12.10 1.82 1.74
CA ILE A 84 12.02 0.62 2.59
C ILE A 84 10.59 0.07 2.56
N PHE A 85 9.58 0.91 2.75
CA PHE A 85 8.19 0.50 2.80
C PHE A 85 7.72 -0.19 1.49
N PHE A 86 7.91 0.48 0.36
CA PHE A 86 7.50 -0.08 -0.94
C PHE A 86 8.50 -1.10 -1.48
N GLY A 87 9.80 -0.89 -1.24
CA GLY A 87 10.86 -1.74 -1.75
C GLY A 87 10.88 -3.13 -1.12
N ILE A 88 10.60 -3.28 0.18
CA ILE A 88 10.54 -4.61 0.81
C ILE A 88 9.49 -5.47 0.13
N THR A 89 8.28 -4.93 -0.10
CA THR A 89 7.19 -5.66 -0.76
C THR A 89 7.50 -5.94 -2.23
N SER A 90 8.11 -4.98 -2.93
CA SER A 90 8.49 -5.09 -4.34
C SER A 90 9.61 -6.10 -4.55
N VAL A 91 10.69 -5.99 -3.78
CA VAL A 91 11.85 -6.91 -3.87
C VAL A 91 11.46 -8.32 -3.47
N ALA A 92 10.70 -8.50 -2.38
CA ALA A 92 10.21 -9.82 -1.97
C ALA A 92 9.32 -10.45 -3.05
N SER A 93 8.43 -9.66 -3.64
CA SER A 93 7.57 -10.08 -4.74
C SER A 93 8.39 -10.47 -5.97
N ASN A 94 9.37 -9.67 -6.38
CA ASN A 94 10.25 -9.97 -7.50
C ASN A 94 11.13 -11.20 -7.24
N TYR A 95 11.50 -11.45 -5.99
CA TYR A 95 12.28 -12.61 -5.59
C TYR A 95 11.50 -13.93 -5.75
N PHE A 96 10.19 -13.93 -5.43
CA PHE A 96 9.37 -15.14 -5.41
C PHE A 96 8.55 -15.42 -6.66
N SER A 97 8.33 -14.42 -7.48
CA SER A 97 7.39 -14.50 -8.58
C SER A 97 7.86 -15.31 -9.79
N ASN A 98 9.07 -15.83 -9.73
CA ASN A 98 9.75 -16.36 -10.90
C ASN A 98 9.74 -17.88 -10.98
N SER A 99 8.61 -18.46 -11.36
CA SER A 99 8.48 -19.87 -11.72
C SER A 99 9.28 -20.29 -12.96
N GLY A 100 9.85 -19.34 -13.72
CA GLY A 100 10.65 -19.58 -14.91
C GLY A 100 12.15 -19.33 -14.75
N GLU A 101 12.61 -18.86 -13.58
CA GLU A 101 14.04 -18.51 -13.40
C GLU A 101 14.98 -19.70 -13.39
N GLU A 102 14.49 -20.87 -12.99
CA GLU A 102 15.28 -22.11 -13.04
C GLU A 102 15.77 -22.42 -14.46
N GLN A 103 15.02 -22.01 -15.50
CA GLN A 103 15.43 -22.17 -16.89
C GLN A 103 16.66 -21.32 -17.24
N PHE A 104 16.80 -20.12 -16.65
CA PHE A 104 17.95 -19.26 -16.85
C PHE A 104 19.20 -19.75 -16.10
N LEU A 105 19.04 -20.53 -15.03
CA LEU A 105 20.16 -21.11 -14.28
C LEU A 105 20.92 -22.17 -15.10
N SER A 106 20.27 -22.79 -16.09
CA SER A 106 20.91 -23.73 -17.02
C SER A 106 21.71 -23.04 -18.13
N MET A 107 21.56 -21.72 -18.30
CA MET A 107 22.28 -20.94 -19.30
C MET A 107 23.66 -20.49 -18.79
N PRO A 108 24.63 -20.29 -19.64
CA PRO A 108 25.97 -19.81 -19.26
C PRO A 108 25.95 -18.30 -18.94
N ILE A 109 25.20 -17.93 -17.91
CA ILE A 109 25.02 -16.55 -17.43
C ILE A 109 25.74 -16.42 -16.08
N SER A 110 26.55 -15.38 -15.92
CA SER A 110 27.21 -15.15 -14.63
C SER A 110 26.18 -14.74 -13.55
N PRO A 111 26.35 -15.18 -12.28
CA PRO A 111 25.46 -14.80 -11.18
C PRO A 111 25.32 -13.28 -11.01
N ALA A 112 26.39 -12.54 -11.30
CA ALA A 112 26.39 -11.08 -11.23
C ALA A 112 25.53 -10.44 -12.34
N GLU A 113 25.56 -10.98 -13.56
CA GLU A 113 24.73 -10.49 -14.66
C GLU A 113 23.25 -10.78 -14.43
N PHE A 114 22.94 -11.97 -13.94
CA PHE A 114 21.57 -12.37 -13.63
C PHE A 114 20.97 -11.49 -12.53
N PHE A 115 21.67 -11.39 -11.39
CA PHE A 115 21.23 -10.56 -10.29
C PHE A 115 21.22 -9.07 -10.66
N GLY A 116 22.24 -8.59 -11.38
CA GLY A 116 22.34 -7.20 -11.84
C GLY A 116 21.16 -6.78 -12.72
N ALA A 117 20.68 -7.66 -13.59
CA ALA A 117 19.50 -7.41 -14.41
C ALA A 117 18.24 -7.29 -13.54
N LYS A 118 18.04 -8.17 -12.55
CA LYS A 118 16.91 -8.10 -11.60
C LYS A 118 16.97 -6.90 -10.68
N PHE A 119 18.14 -6.63 -10.14
CA PHE A 119 18.38 -5.42 -9.35
C PHE A 119 18.03 -4.16 -10.16
N GLY A 120 18.47 -4.09 -11.42
CA GLY A 120 18.15 -2.97 -12.31
C GLY A 120 16.63 -2.79 -12.50
N VAL A 121 15.90 -3.88 -12.64
CA VAL A 121 14.42 -3.83 -12.75
C VAL A 121 13.80 -3.29 -11.47
N SER A 122 14.18 -3.81 -10.30
CA SER A 122 13.68 -3.30 -9.00
C SER A 122 14.07 -1.84 -8.78
N PHE A 123 15.29 -1.46 -9.20
CA PHE A 123 15.75 -0.08 -9.12
C PHE A 123 14.88 0.86 -9.96
N VAL A 124 14.61 0.51 -11.22
CA VAL A 124 13.78 1.37 -12.09
C VAL A 124 12.34 1.45 -11.59
N THR A 125 11.77 0.36 -11.06
CA THR A 125 10.38 0.37 -10.57
C THR A 125 10.19 1.21 -9.31
N ASP A 126 11.14 1.13 -8.38
CA ASP A 126 10.95 1.71 -7.04
C ASP A 126 11.68 3.07 -6.89
N ALA A 127 12.87 3.22 -7.50
CA ALA A 127 13.68 4.42 -7.35
C ALA A 127 13.20 5.61 -8.18
N VAL A 128 12.63 5.40 -9.37
CA VAL A 128 12.22 6.52 -10.23
C VAL A 128 11.21 7.42 -9.54
N LEU A 129 10.17 6.85 -8.94
CA LEU A 129 9.17 7.62 -8.19
C LEU A 129 9.81 8.33 -6.97
N ALA A 130 10.65 7.62 -6.24
CA ALA A 130 11.35 8.15 -5.07
C ALA A 130 12.24 9.34 -5.44
N ILE A 131 13.00 9.24 -6.53
CA ILE A 131 13.87 10.32 -7.03
C ILE A 131 13.04 11.55 -7.43
N VAL A 132 11.89 11.36 -8.11
CA VAL A 132 10.99 12.46 -8.48
C VAL A 132 10.49 13.20 -7.24
N LEU A 133 10.02 12.48 -6.21
CA LEU A 133 9.58 13.09 -4.96
C LEU A 133 10.73 13.80 -4.24
N PHE A 134 11.93 13.20 -4.26
CA PHE A 134 13.13 13.83 -3.71
C PHE A 134 13.48 15.15 -4.42
N MET A 135 13.38 15.16 -5.74
CA MET A 135 13.59 16.39 -6.52
C MET A 135 12.59 17.47 -6.14
N ILE A 136 11.30 17.15 -6.00
CA ILE A 136 10.25 18.11 -5.61
C ILE A 136 10.60 18.76 -4.26
N ALA A 137 10.93 17.97 -3.24
CA ALA A 137 11.25 18.49 -1.91
C ALA A 137 12.47 19.43 -1.92
N ASN A 138 13.52 19.04 -2.64
CA ASN A 138 14.76 19.82 -2.71
C ASN A 138 14.66 21.02 -3.66
N PHE A 139 13.74 21.00 -4.64
CA PHE A 139 13.42 22.21 -5.43
C PHE A 139 12.67 23.26 -4.60
N ILE A 140 11.77 22.83 -3.70
CA ILE A 140 11.11 23.77 -2.76
C ILE A 140 12.16 24.43 -1.86
N TYR A 141 13.08 23.63 -1.32
CA TYR A 141 14.21 24.13 -0.52
C TYR A 141 15.05 25.14 -1.31
N ALA A 142 15.48 24.79 -2.53
CA ALA A 142 16.31 25.63 -3.37
C ALA A 142 15.60 26.94 -3.79
N TYR A 143 14.31 26.87 -4.06
CA TYR A 143 13.49 28.03 -4.38
C TYR A 143 13.43 29.02 -3.21
N LYS A 144 13.12 28.52 -2.03
CA LYS A 144 12.99 29.33 -0.80
C LYS A 144 14.33 29.92 -0.34
N GLN A 145 15.44 29.21 -0.56
CA GLN A 145 16.80 29.68 -0.24
C GLN A 145 17.40 30.59 -1.33
N GLY A 146 16.73 30.76 -2.47
CA GLY A 146 17.22 31.61 -3.57
C GLY A 146 18.45 31.04 -4.30
N ILE A 147 18.75 29.74 -4.17
CA ILE A 147 19.94 29.07 -4.73
C ILE A 147 19.70 28.37 -6.06
N LEU A 148 18.53 28.56 -6.68
CA LEU A 148 18.17 27.95 -7.98
C LEU A 148 19.13 28.30 -9.14
N GLY A 149 19.84 29.42 -9.05
CA GLY A 149 20.81 29.83 -10.07
C GLY A 149 22.08 28.98 -10.14
N ASN A 150 22.31 28.06 -9.19
CA ASN A 150 23.50 27.22 -9.18
C ASN A 150 23.26 25.91 -9.98
N PRO A 151 23.91 25.67 -11.14
CA PRO A 151 23.69 24.44 -11.93
C PRO A 151 24.17 23.17 -11.21
N LEU A 152 25.16 23.28 -10.31
CA LEU A 152 25.65 22.15 -9.53
C LEU A 152 24.63 21.63 -8.51
N LEU A 153 23.67 22.46 -8.09
CA LEU A 153 22.55 22.03 -7.25
C LEU A 153 21.71 20.94 -7.92
N TYR A 154 21.38 21.11 -9.20
CA TYR A 154 20.59 20.11 -9.95
C TYR A 154 21.33 18.78 -10.06
N VAL A 155 22.63 18.83 -10.34
CA VAL A 155 23.47 17.64 -10.36
C VAL A 155 23.54 16.99 -8.96
N GLY A 156 23.68 17.80 -7.92
CA GLY A 156 23.72 17.34 -6.54
C GLY A 156 22.43 16.64 -6.11
N ILE A 157 21.27 17.21 -6.44
CA ILE A 157 19.97 16.60 -6.13
C ILE A 157 19.81 15.24 -6.83
N VAL A 158 20.13 15.16 -8.12
CA VAL A 158 20.00 13.92 -8.88
C VAL A 158 20.96 12.85 -8.37
N THR A 159 22.23 13.20 -8.17
CA THR A 159 23.24 12.26 -7.66
C THR A 159 22.92 11.77 -6.24
N ALA A 160 22.45 12.64 -5.37
CA ALA A 160 22.02 12.25 -4.03
C ALA A 160 20.80 11.32 -4.08
N GLY A 161 19.79 11.63 -4.88
CA GLY A 161 18.61 10.79 -5.07
C GLY A 161 18.96 9.38 -5.58
N ILE A 162 19.85 9.28 -6.57
CA ILE A 162 20.33 8.00 -7.09
C ILE A 162 21.13 7.24 -6.02
N ALA A 163 22.04 7.89 -5.32
CA ALA A 163 22.88 7.25 -4.30
C ALA A 163 22.05 6.67 -3.14
N ILE A 164 21.07 7.44 -2.64
CA ILE A 164 20.17 7.00 -1.56
C ILE A 164 19.34 5.81 -2.04
N SER A 165 18.76 5.89 -3.23
CA SER A 165 17.93 4.83 -3.79
C SER A 165 18.72 3.53 -4.01
N LEU A 166 19.94 3.62 -4.53
CA LEU A 166 20.85 2.46 -4.68
C LEU A 166 21.16 1.83 -3.33
N PHE A 167 21.53 2.64 -2.36
CA PHE A 167 21.83 2.16 -1.01
C PHE A 167 20.63 1.45 -0.38
N CYS A 168 19.43 2.04 -0.44
CA CYS A 168 18.22 1.46 0.14
C CYS A 168 17.87 0.11 -0.49
N ILE A 169 17.84 0.04 -1.81
CA ILE A 169 17.42 -1.19 -2.51
C ILE A 169 18.44 -2.32 -2.29
N ILE A 170 19.74 -2.01 -2.33
CA ILE A 170 20.78 -3.00 -1.99
C ILE A 170 20.66 -3.46 -0.55
N MET A 171 20.41 -2.55 0.39
CA MET A 171 20.18 -2.89 1.79
C MET A 171 18.97 -3.84 1.96
N ILE A 172 17.87 -3.61 1.23
CA ILE A 172 16.70 -4.49 1.25
C ILE A 172 17.07 -5.88 0.71
N TYR A 173 17.77 -5.97 -0.42
CA TYR A 173 18.24 -7.25 -0.95
C TYR A 173 19.18 -7.97 0.02
N PHE A 174 20.08 -7.23 0.67
CA PHE A 174 20.97 -7.77 1.69
C PHE A 174 20.19 -8.37 2.88
N LEU A 175 19.23 -7.61 3.40
CA LEU A 175 18.36 -8.04 4.50
C LEU A 175 17.49 -9.26 4.14
N LEU A 176 17.14 -9.44 2.87
CA LEU A 176 16.37 -10.59 2.42
C LEU A 176 17.25 -11.80 2.09
N ILE A 177 18.35 -11.62 1.34
CA ILE A 177 19.16 -12.74 0.83
C ILE A 177 19.98 -13.40 1.95
N ILE A 178 20.53 -12.64 2.88
CA ILE A 178 21.39 -13.21 3.94
C ILE A 178 20.64 -14.18 4.84
N PRO A 179 19.48 -13.84 5.43
CA PRO A 179 18.70 -14.79 6.21
C PRO A 179 18.30 -16.03 5.39
N LEU A 180 17.95 -15.86 4.13
CA LEU A 180 17.58 -16.96 3.24
C LEU A 180 18.77 -17.89 2.93
N TYR A 181 19.97 -17.34 2.90
CA TYR A 181 21.17 -18.14 2.71
C TYR A 181 21.47 -19.02 3.92
N PHE A 182 21.41 -18.44 5.14
CA PHE A 182 21.73 -19.17 6.38
C PHE A 182 20.60 -20.08 6.86
N PHE A 183 19.34 -19.70 6.62
CA PHE A 183 18.17 -20.42 7.10
C PHE A 183 17.30 -20.95 5.94
N PRO A 184 17.57 -22.13 5.38
CA PRO A 184 16.78 -22.69 4.28
C PRO A 184 15.28 -22.83 4.58
N VAL A 185 14.90 -22.93 5.86
CA VAL A 185 13.49 -22.97 6.29
C VAL A 185 12.74 -21.69 5.90
N LEU A 186 13.43 -20.53 5.87
CA LEU A 186 12.87 -19.24 5.49
C LEU A 186 12.58 -19.13 3.99
N ARG A 187 13.12 -20.03 3.15
CA ARG A 187 12.88 -20.05 1.70
C ARG A 187 11.46 -20.48 1.33
N LYS A 188 10.65 -20.94 2.30
CA LYS A 188 9.23 -21.19 2.05
C LYS A 188 8.50 -19.88 1.78
N LYS A 189 7.82 -19.77 0.63
CA LYS A 189 7.06 -18.58 0.22
C LYS A 189 6.21 -18.00 1.36
N GLN A 190 5.55 -18.84 2.15
CA GLN A 190 4.68 -18.44 3.26
C GLN A 190 5.44 -17.74 4.40
N ILE A 191 6.62 -18.25 4.76
CA ILE A 191 7.43 -17.69 5.86
C ILE A 191 8.01 -16.33 5.45
N LEU A 192 8.49 -16.22 4.24
CA LEU A 192 9.08 -14.98 3.77
C LEU A 192 8.04 -13.87 3.57
N SER A 193 6.82 -14.23 3.13
CA SER A 193 5.69 -13.31 3.15
C SER A 193 5.41 -12.80 4.57
N GLY A 194 5.42 -13.71 5.55
CA GLY A 194 5.29 -13.34 6.96
C GLY A 194 6.40 -12.38 7.43
N ILE A 195 7.64 -12.62 7.02
CA ILE A 195 8.77 -11.73 7.35
C ILE A 195 8.61 -10.36 6.68
N SER A 196 8.21 -10.31 5.41
CA SER A 196 7.97 -9.04 4.70
C SER A 196 6.86 -8.22 5.37
N VAL A 197 5.77 -8.89 5.79
CA VAL A 197 4.68 -8.28 6.55
C VAL A 197 5.17 -7.80 7.92
N PHE A 198 5.96 -8.59 8.63
CA PHE A 198 6.51 -8.24 9.94
C PHE A 198 7.45 -7.03 9.86
N LEU A 199 8.36 -7.00 8.88
CA LEU A 199 9.23 -5.85 8.63
C LEU A 199 8.42 -4.60 8.28
N LEU A 200 7.36 -4.75 7.50
CA LEU A 200 6.45 -3.67 7.15
C LEU A 200 5.73 -3.13 8.39
N ILE A 201 5.27 -3.99 9.30
CA ILE A 201 4.65 -3.61 10.58
C ILE A 201 5.64 -2.83 11.46
N ILE A 202 6.87 -3.32 11.62
CA ILE A 202 7.93 -2.63 12.38
C ILE A 202 8.19 -1.25 11.80
N PHE A 203 8.29 -1.18 10.47
CA PHE A 203 8.52 0.07 9.77
C PHE A 203 7.36 1.06 9.96
N CYS A 204 6.14 0.59 9.88
CA CYS A 204 4.95 1.40 10.11
C CYS A 204 4.87 1.90 11.56
N GLY A 205 5.27 1.06 12.53
CA GLY A 205 5.42 1.48 13.92
C GLY A 205 6.47 2.59 14.08
N PHE A 206 7.60 2.47 13.38
CA PHE A 206 8.64 3.49 13.40
C PHE A 206 8.21 4.81 12.73
N TYR A 207 7.47 4.72 11.61
CA TYR A 207 6.88 5.91 10.97
C TYR A 207 5.82 6.57 11.87
N GLY A 208 4.96 5.79 12.52
CA GLY A 208 3.99 6.29 13.50
C GLY A 208 4.68 7.00 14.68
N PHE A 209 5.75 6.42 15.20
CA PHE A 209 6.60 7.04 16.23
C PHE A 209 7.18 8.39 15.75
N PHE A 210 7.72 8.45 14.53
CA PHE A 210 8.30 9.67 14.00
C PHE A 210 7.24 10.74 13.71
N SER A 211 6.09 10.35 13.14
CA SER A 211 4.98 11.27 12.86
C SER A 211 4.32 11.80 14.12
N SER A 212 4.34 11.05 15.21
CA SER A 212 3.77 11.51 16.48
C SER A 212 4.64 12.54 17.17
N ILE A 213 5.96 12.41 17.08
CA ILE A 213 6.89 13.45 17.57
C ILE A 213 6.67 14.77 16.82
N THR A 214 6.46 14.69 15.50
CA THR A 214 6.19 15.89 14.68
C THR A 214 4.76 16.39 14.82
N GLY A 215 3.76 15.50 14.90
CA GLY A 215 2.33 15.85 14.96
C GLY A 215 1.89 16.47 16.29
N TYR A 216 2.48 16.06 17.40
CA TYR A 216 2.19 16.63 18.72
C TYR A 216 2.56 18.11 18.79
N SER A 217 3.64 18.48 18.14
CA SER A 217 4.08 19.86 18.01
C SER A 217 3.07 20.75 17.24
N PHE A 218 2.28 20.18 16.33
CA PHE A 218 1.29 20.92 15.52
C PHE A 218 0.03 21.36 16.28
N SER A 219 -0.35 20.64 17.35
CA SER A 219 -1.61 20.89 18.05
C SER A 219 -1.53 21.92 19.17
N SER A 220 -0.33 22.19 19.69
CA SER A 220 -0.15 23.05 20.86
C SER A 220 -0.07 24.56 20.57
N GLY A 221 0.09 24.98 19.32
CA GLY A 221 0.15 26.39 18.93
C GLY A 221 1.37 27.17 19.45
N ASP A 222 2.18 26.55 20.30
CA ASP A 222 3.39 27.12 20.90
C ASP A 222 4.61 26.88 20.00
N TYR A 223 4.81 27.76 19.04
CA TYR A 223 5.88 27.66 18.05
C TYR A 223 7.29 27.65 18.65
N GLU A 224 7.53 28.32 19.79
CA GLU A 224 8.82 28.29 20.48
C GLU A 224 9.13 26.93 21.13
N LYS A 225 8.13 26.25 21.69
CA LYS A 225 8.29 24.90 22.23
C LYS A 225 8.46 23.84 21.15
N MET A 226 8.06 24.13 19.91
CA MET A 226 8.23 23.28 18.74
C MET A 226 9.63 23.38 18.13
N ALA A 227 10.23 24.55 18.15
CA ALA A 227 11.55 24.78 17.58
C ALA A 227 12.63 23.98 18.32
N SER A 228 12.56 23.92 19.65
CA SER A 228 13.60 23.28 20.47
C SER A 228 13.81 21.78 20.22
N PRO A 229 12.78 20.91 20.07
CA PRO A 229 12.99 19.51 19.72
C PRO A 229 13.52 19.32 18.29
N ILE A 230 13.07 20.13 17.33
CA ILE A 230 13.51 20.06 15.93
C ILE A 230 14.98 20.50 15.82
N VAL A 231 15.33 21.59 16.47
CA VAL A 231 16.72 22.09 16.54
C VAL A 231 17.62 21.07 17.23
N GLY A 232 17.19 20.51 18.37
CA GLY A 232 17.92 19.46 19.06
C GLY A 232 18.09 18.19 18.23
N LEU A 233 17.05 17.78 17.49
CA LEU A 233 17.11 16.63 16.59
C LEU A 233 18.02 16.93 15.38
N SER A 234 17.89 18.10 14.75
CA SER A 234 18.70 18.48 13.59
C SER A 234 20.19 18.47 13.93
N GLN A 235 20.56 19.13 15.04
CA GLN A 235 21.93 19.16 15.51
C GLN A 235 22.46 17.78 15.91
N THR A 236 21.63 16.98 16.60
CA THR A 236 22.02 15.63 17.03
C THR A 236 22.19 14.69 15.84
N VAL A 237 21.27 14.73 14.88
CA VAL A 237 21.29 13.88 13.67
C VAL A 237 22.47 14.26 12.78
N LEU A 238 22.70 15.56 12.53
CA LEU A 238 23.82 16.02 11.72
C LEU A 238 25.18 15.77 12.40
N ALA A 239 25.25 15.83 13.72
CA ALA A 239 26.47 15.54 14.47
C ALA A 239 26.79 14.04 14.55
N LYS A 240 25.75 13.19 14.74
CA LYS A 240 25.93 11.74 14.91
C LYS A 240 25.99 10.98 13.57
N ILE A 241 25.41 11.51 12.50
CA ILE A 241 25.33 10.85 11.19
C ILE A 241 25.98 11.76 10.13
N PRO A 242 27.32 11.78 10.03
CA PRO A 242 28.03 12.67 9.11
C PRO A 242 27.69 12.45 7.63
N VAL A 243 27.18 11.26 7.28
CA VAL A 243 26.72 10.94 5.91
C VAL A 243 25.56 11.84 5.50
N LEU A 244 24.63 12.17 6.40
CA LEU A 244 23.50 13.05 6.09
C LEU A 244 23.95 14.48 5.82
N LYS A 245 24.94 14.97 6.56
CA LYS A 245 25.56 16.27 6.29
C LYS A 245 26.25 16.28 4.93
N PHE A 246 26.96 15.21 4.60
CA PHE A 246 27.62 15.05 3.30
C PHE A 246 26.61 15.07 2.13
N ILE A 247 25.45 14.40 2.30
CA ILE A 247 24.36 14.43 1.32
C ILE A 247 23.75 15.84 1.21
N ALA A 248 23.49 16.51 2.34
CA ALA A 248 22.99 17.88 2.35
C ALA A 248 23.94 18.86 1.65
N ASP A 249 25.23 18.71 1.86
CA ASP A 249 26.26 19.49 1.18
C ASP A 249 26.31 19.24 -0.33
N ALA A 250 26.06 18.00 -0.77
CA ALA A 250 25.92 17.68 -2.20
C ALA A 250 24.70 18.35 -2.82
N ILE A 251 23.56 18.34 -2.11
CA ILE A 251 22.33 19.02 -2.56
C ILE A 251 22.56 20.54 -2.67
N ASN A 252 23.34 21.14 -1.80
CA ASN A 252 23.74 22.54 -1.88
C ASN A 252 24.74 22.86 -3.02
N GLY A 253 25.09 21.87 -3.85
CA GLY A 253 25.95 22.04 -5.02
C GLY A 253 27.45 22.06 -4.73
N LYS A 254 27.91 21.52 -3.60
CA LYS A 254 29.34 21.35 -3.32
C LYS A 254 29.91 20.21 -4.16
N ILE A 255 30.96 20.43 -4.92
CA ILE A 255 31.55 19.48 -5.87
C ILE A 255 32.10 18.23 -5.17
N ILE A 256 32.82 18.38 -4.06
CA ILE A 256 33.46 17.25 -3.35
C ILE A 256 32.42 16.22 -2.88
N PRO A 257 31.31 16.61 -2.22
CA PRO A 257 30.25 15.68 -1.86
C PRO A 257 29.59 15.02 -3.07
N ILE A 258 29.36 15.74 -4.16
CA ILE A 258 28.76 15.18 -5.38
C ILE A 258 29.66 14.07 -5.94
N LEU A 259 30.95 14.33 -6.10
CA LEU A 259 31.91 13.34 -6.57
C LEU A 259 32.02 12.15 -5.62
N GLY A 260 32.01 12.41 -4.29
CA GLY A 260 32.00 11.37 -3.29
C GLY A 260 30.77 10.45 -3.39
N LEU A 261 29.57 10.99 -3.61
CA LEU A 261 28.35 10.20 -3.79
C LEU A 261 28.40 9.35 -5.07
N LEU A 262 28.97 9.88 -6.16
CA LEU A 262 29.18 9.11 -7.40
C LEU A 262 30.14 7.95 -7.17
N ILE A 263 31.27 8.18 -6.49
CA ILE A 263 32.23 7.13 -6.17
C ILE A 263 31.61 6.07 -5.27
N VAL A 264 30.91 6.48 -4.20
CA VAL A 264 30.22 5.55 -3.29
C VAL A 264 29.18 4.72 -4.05
N SER A 265 28.38 5.34 -4.92
CA SER A 265 27.40 4.64 -5.76
C SER A 265 28.06 3.60 -6.68
N ALA A 266 29.18 3.96 -7.31
CA ALA A 266 29.94 3.04 -8.15
C ALA A 266 30.50 1.87 -7.33
N VAL A 267 31.14 2.16 -6.18
CA VAL A 267 31.69 1.14 -5.27
C VAL A 267 30.58 0.17 -4.79
N ILE A 268 29.43 0.70 -4.41
CA ILE A 268 28.26 -0.09 -4.02
C ILE A 268 27.86 -1.06 -5.15
N LEU A 269 27.72 -0.57 -6.37
CA LEU A 269 27.34 -1.42 -7.51
C LEU A 269 28.43 -2.48 -7.83
N PHE A 270 29.70 -2.09 -7.87
CA PHE A 270 30.79 -3.01 -8.21
C PHE A 270 31.06 -4.09 -7.17
N ILE A 271 30.83 -3.82 -5.90
CA ILE A 271 31.09 -4.77 -4.81
C ILE A 271 29.83 -5.61 -4.49
N PHE A 272 28.69 -4.94 -4.24
CA PHE A 272 27.51 -5.62 -3.72
C PHE A 272 26.74 -6.40 -4.78
N VAL A 273 26.69 -5.94 -6.03
CA VAL A 273 25.97 -6.68 -7.09
C VAL A 273 26.61 -8.06 -7.37
N PRO A 274 27.93 -8.21 -7.52
CA PRO A 274 28.54 -9.54 -7.67
C PRO A 274 28.42 -10.40 -6.40
N LEU A 275 28.58 -9.79 -5.22
CA LEU A 275 28.48 -10.50 -3.93
C LEU A 275 27.08 -11.08 -3.74
N LEU A 276 26.07 -10.23 -3.83
CA LEU A 276 24.67 -10.62 -3.69
C LEU A 276 24.23 -11.56 -4.81
N GLY A 277 24.77 -11.42 -6.03
CA GLY A 277 24.50 -12.30 -7.14
C GLY A 277 24.90 -13.76 -6.85
N LYS A 278 26.09 -13.97 -6.28
CA LYS A 278 26.54 -15.31 -5.87
C LYS A 278 25.66 -15.92 -4.79
N LEU A 279 25.25 -15.11 -3.80
CA LEU A 279 24.35 -15.55 -2.73
C LEU A 279 22.94 -15.82 -3.25
N TYR A 280 22.44 -14.96 -4.14
CA TYR A 280 21.12 -15.06 -4.73
C TYR A 280 20.93 -16.37 -5.49
N VAL A 281 21.85 -16.71 -6.41
CA VAL A 281 21.78 -17.97 -7.18
C VAL A 281 21.83 -19.19 -6.27
N LYS A 282 22.65 -19.17 -5.20
CA LYS A 282 22.68 -20.27 -4.20
C LYS A 282 21.36 -20.41 -3.43
N THR A 283 20.64 -19.32 -3.22
CA THR A 283 19.34 -19.37 -2.54
C THR A 283 18.23 -19.87 -3.46
N LEU A 284 18.30 -19.64 -4.77
CA LEU A 284 17.33 -20.12 -5.75
C LEU A 284 17.35 -21.65 -5.88
N ASN A 285 18.51 -22.29 -5.86
CA ASN A 285 18.65 -23.73 -6.02
C ASN A 285 17.98 -24.58 -4.90
N GLY A 286 17.40 -23.99 -3.90
CA GLY A 286 16.71 -24.68 -2.81
C GLY A 286 15.19 -24.50 -2.79
N PHE A 287 14.60 -23.79 -3.75
CA PHE A 287 13.15 -23.57 -3.81
C PHE A 287 12.37 -24.77 -4.35
N SER A 288 12.98 -25.56 -5.23
CA SER A 288 12.36 -26.75 -5.84
C SER A 288 12.29 -27.96 -4.92
N GLU A 289 13.10 -28.02 -3.88
CA GLU A 289 13.09 -29.11 -2.91
C GLU A 289 12.16 -28.85 -1.72
N THR A 290 10.87 -28.82 -1.93
CA THR A 290 9.93 -29.05 -0.84
C THR A 290 9.98 -30.54 -0.49
N LYS A 291 10.73 -30.90 0.56
CA LYS A 291 10.58 -32.20 1.21
C LYS A 291 9.11 -32.34 1.63
N THR A 292 8.33 -33.02 0.81
CA THR A 292 6.99 -33.45 1.21
C THR A 292 7.19 -34.32 2.46
N LYS A 293 6.67 -33.86 3.60
CA LYS A 293 6.55 -34.74 4.78
C LYS A 293 5.86 -36.01 4.30
N LYS A 294 6.53 -37.15 4.37
CA LYS A 294 5.89 -38.46 4.23
C LYS A 294 4.81 -38.53 5.30
N ASN A 295 3.60 -38.12 4.97
CA ASN A 295 2.45 -38.43 5.80
C ASN A 295 2.27 -39.95 5.77
N SER A 296 2.08 -40.55 6.94
CA SER A 296 1.77 -41.96 6.98
C SER A 296 0.57 -42.26 6.09
N SER A 297 0.56 -43.40 5.41
CA SER A 297 -0.49 -43.82 4.47
C SER A 297 -1.90 -43.72 5.08
N GLU A 298 -2.02 -43.92 6.39
CA GLU A 298 -3.28 -43.80 7.14
C GLU A 298 -3.78 -42.35 7.24
N LYS A 299 -2.88 -41.36 7.51
CA LYS A 299 -3.26 -39.95 7.53
C LYS A 299 -3.68 -39.47 6.15
N LEU A 300 -3.07 -39.99 5.09
CA LEU A 300 -3.45 -39.69 3.72
C LEU A 300 -4.83 -40.29 3.38
N LYS A 301 -5.10 -41.55 3.78
CA LYS A 301 -6.42 -42.18 3.60
C LYS A 301 -7.51 -41.43 4.36
N PHE A 302 -7.25 -41.03 5.60
CA PHE A 302 -8.22 -40.28 6.41
C PHE A 302 -8.48 -38.89 5.86
N ALA A 303 -7.45 -38.19 5.37
CA ALA A 303 -7.59 -36.92 4.71
C ALA A 303 -8.39 -37.04 3.39
N MET A 304 -8.09 -38.06 2.57
CA MET A 304 -8.84 -38.34 1.36
C MET A 304 -10.30 -38.69 1.64
N GLN A 305 -10.60 -39.51 2.64
CA GLN A 305 -11.98 -39.82 3.02
C GLN A 305 -12.76 -38.59 3.49
N LYS A 306 -12.09 -37.68 4.22
CA LYS A 306 -12.69 -36.44 4.68
C LYS A 306 -12.94 -35.47 3.51
N ASP A 307 -12.02 -35.41 2.55
CA ASP A 307 -12.14 -34.52 1.38
C ASP A 307 -13.15 -35.05 0.35
N LEU A 308 -13.43 -36.37 0.36
CA LEU A 308 -14.46 -36.99 -0.48
C LEU A 308 -15.89 -36.84 0.07
N GLN A 309 -16.08 -36.33 1.29
CA GLN A 309 -17.42 -36.02 1.79
C GLN A 309 -18.05 -34.91 0.97
N ALA A 310 -19.30 -35.12 0.55
CA ALA A 310 -20.07 -34.13 -0.20
C ALA A 310 -20.24 -32.83 0.59
N ASN A 311 -19.42 -31.84 0.29
CA ASN A 311 -19.50 -30.51 0.86
C ASN A 311 -20.40 -29.60 -0.01
N ASN A 312 -21.01 -28.59 0.62
CA ASN A 312 -21.73 -27.56 -0.13
C ASN A 312 -20.77 -26.86 -1.11
N VAL A 313 -21.14 -26.85 -2.39
CA VAL A 313 -20.33 -26.31 -3.50
C VAL A 313 -19.91 -24.87 -3.21
N ILE A 314 -20.84 -24.01 -2.75
CA ILE A 314 -20.56 -22.61 -2.43
C ILE A 314 -19.50 -22.49 -1.33
N LYS A 315 -19.63 -23.30 -0.25
CA LYS A 315 -18.65 -23.31 0.86
C LYS A 315 -17.27 -23.74 0.39
N SER A 316 -17.21 -24.77 -0.44
CA SER A 316 -15.94 -25.31 -0.96
C SER A 316 -15.22 -24.29 -1.86
N LEU A 317 -15.95 -23.64 -2.75
CA LEU A 317 -15.42 -22.59 -3.61
C LEU A 317 -14.98 -21.35 -2.81
N PHE A 318 -15.76 -20.94 -1.82
CA PHE A 318 -15.45 -19.82 -0.94
C PHE A 318 -14.15 -20.06 -0.17
N LEU A 319 -14.00 -21.25 0.43
CA LEU A 319 -12.77 -21.65 1.12
C LEU A 319 -11.58 -21.76 0.16
N ARG A 320 -11.81 -22.20 -1.09
CA ARG A 320 -10.77 -22.20 -2.12
C ARG A 320 -10.26 -20.79 -2.38
N ASP A 321 -11.15 -19.84 -2.60
CA ASP A 321 -10.80 -18.46 -2.92
C ASP A 321 -10.03 -17.79 -1.76
N ILE A 322 -10.46 -17.99 -0.52
CA ILE A 322 -9.74 -17.52 0.66
C ILE A 322 -8.35 -18.17 0.73
N ARG A 323 -8.27 -19.49 0.57
CA ARG A 323 -6.98 -20.20 0.61
C ARG A 323 -6.04 -19.77 -0.50
N THR A 324 -6.54 -19.46 -1.68
CA THR A 324 -5.76 -18.94 -2.80
C THR A 324 -5.09 -17.62 -2.43
N VAL A 325 -5.84 -16.70 -1.83
CA VAL A 325 -5.31 -15.39 -1.39
C VAL A 325 -4.31 -15.55 -0.24
N LEU A 326 -4.61 -16.39 0.76
CA LEU A 326 -3.74 -16.58 1.92
C LEU A 326 -2.46 -17.37 1.61
N ARG A 327 -2.50 -18.28 0.62
CA ARG A 327 -1.36 -19.12 0.24
C ARG A 327 -0.40 -18.44 -0.71
N GLU A 328 -0.90 -17.55 -1.55
CA GLU A 328 -0.07 -16.77 -2.46
C GLU A 328 0.30 -15.42 -1.81
N PRO A 329 1.56 -15.26 -1.39
CA PRO A 329 2.03 -14.05 -0.70
C PRO A 329 1.75 -12.77 -1.45
N SER A 330 1.91 -12.81 -2.77
CA SER A 330 1.68 -11.64 -3.64
C SER A 330 0.23 -11.18 -3.62
N PHE A 331 -0.72 -12.12 -3.49
CA PHE A 331 -2.14 -11.77 -3.37
C PHE A 331 -2.45 -11.20 -2.00
N PHE A 332 -1.90 -11.81 -0.94
CA PHE A 332 -2.13 -11.34 0.43
C PHE A 332 -1.56 -9.95 0.67
N VAL A 333 -0.31 -9.70 0.27
CA VAL A 333 0.39 -8.43 0.50
C VAL A 333 -0.22 -7.27 -0.31
N ASN A 334 -0.63 -7.51 -1.55
CA ASN A 334 -1.18 -6.46 -2.42
C ASN A 334 -2.71 -6.28 -2.28
N GLY A 335 -3.34 -7.05 -1.44
CA GLY A 335 -4.78 -7.00 -1.20
C GLY A 335 -5.13 -6.93 0.28
N PRO A 336 -5.49 -8.05 0.92
CA PRO A 336 -6.02 -8.09 2.29
C PRO A 336 -5.14 -7.46 3.35
N LEU A 337 -3.81 -7.50 3.18
CA LEU A 337 -2.89 -6.92 4.17
C LEU A 337 -3.22 -5.45 4.44
N MET A 338 -3.66 -4.69 3.44
CA MET A 338 -3.98 -3.27 3.58
C MET A 338 -5.13 -3.04 4.57
N VAL A 339 -6.10 -3.96 4.61
CA VAL A 339 -7.23 -3.93 5.57
C VAL A 339 -6.76 -3.99 7.03
N PHE A 340 -5.70 -4.73 7.29
CA PHE A 340 -5.11 -4.84 8.64
C PHE A 340 -4.09 -3.74 8.92
N LEU A 341 -3.29 -3.41 7.92
CA LEU A 341 -2.16 -2.50 8.07
C LEU A 341 -2.58 -1.06 8.36
N PHE A 342 -3.55 -0.51 7.63
CA PHE A 342 -3.99 0.87 7.80
C PHE A 342 -4.58 1.16 9.19
N PRO A 343 -5.53 0.38 9.72
CA PRO A 343 -6.02 0.56 11.09
C PRO A 343 -4.92 0.38 12.14
N PHE A 344 -4.02 -0.59 11.92
CA PHE A 344 -2.88 -0.81 12.81
C PHE A 344 -1.93 0.40 12.83
N LEU A 345 -1.65 1.01 11.67
CA LEU A 345 -0.85 2.23 11.58
C LEU A 345 -1.45 3.40 12.34
N LEU A 346 -2.76 3.59 12.20
CA LEU A 346 -3.47 4.63 12.94
C LEU A 346 -3.42 4.40 14.44
N LEU A 347 -3.67 3.16 14.90
CA LEU A 347 -3.60 2.82 16.32
C LEU A 347 -2.18 2.93 16.88
N PHE A 348 -1.20 2.37 16.18
CA PHE A 348 0.19 2.43 16.62
C PHE A 348 0.75 3.85 16.57
N GLY A 349 0.42 4.61 15.54
CA GLY A 349 0.83 6.02 15.43
C GLY A 349 0.32 6.85 16.60
N THR A 350 -0.95 6.70 16.93
CA THR A 350 -1.57 7.42 18.07
C THR A 350 -1.04 6.93 19.42
N LEU A 351 -0.92 5.62 19.64
CA LEU A 351 -0.39 5.06 20.88
C LEU A 351 1.08 5.41 21.08
N PHE A 352 1.92 5.27 20.04
CA PHE A 352 3.32 5.68 20.14
C PHE A 352 3.50 7.19 20.35
N GLY A 353 2.60 8.00 19.76
CA GLY A 353 2.55 9.44 20.04
C GLY A 353 2.32 9.72 21.51
N LEU A 354 1.35 9.02 22.08
CA LEU A 354 1.05 9.09 23.51
C LEU A 354 2.21 8.60 24.39
N PHE A 355 2.96 7.57 23.94
CA PHE A 355 4.08 7.02 24.71
C PHE A 355 5.40 7.80 24.58
N SER A 356 5.67 8.43 23.42
CA SER A 356 6.93 9.16 23.17
C SER A 356 6.99 10.52 23.89
N GLY A 357 5.84 11.12 24.16
CA GLY A 357 5.72 12.36 24.94
C GLY A 357 5.52 12.13 26.45
N MET A 358 5.89 10.97 26.98
CA MET A 358 5.45 10.49 28.29
C MET A 358 5.69 11.43 29.47
N GLU A 359 6.74 12.26 29.48
CA GLU A 359 6.96 13.21 30.57
C GLU A 359 6.04 14.43 30.48
N ASN A 360 5.80 14.98 29.31
CA ASN A 360 4.91 16.12 29.11
C ASN A 360 3.45 15.70 28.98
N ILE A 361 3.16 14.58 28.31
CA ILE A 361 1.79 14.07 28.12
C ILE A 361 1.19 13.58 29.44
N ARG A 362 1.95 13.00 30.35
CA ARG A 362 1.43 12.58 31.66
C ARG A 362 0.90 13.76 32.48
N GLN A 363 1.42 14.96 32.23
CA GLN A 363 0.95 16.19 32.87
C GLN A 363 -0.18 16.88 32.08
N GLU A 364 -0.14 16.86 30.74
CA GLU A 364 -1.05 17.58 29.86
C GLU A 364 -2.24 16.71 29.39
N LEU A 365 -2.09 15.37 29.31
CA LEU A 365 -3.17 14.48 28.86
C LEU A 365 -4.46 14.61 29.67
N PRO A 366 -4.42 14.72 31.02
CA PRO A 366 -5.63 14.93 31.80
C PRO A 366 -6.32 16.26 31.46
N GLN A 367 -5.54 17.32 31.22
CA GLN A 367 -6.09 18.63 30.83
C GLN A 367 -6.65 18.60 29.41
N LEU A 368 -5.94 17.99 28.48
CA LEU A 368 -6.36 17.85 27.08
C LEU A 368 -7.63 16.97 26.96
N LEU A 369 -7.70 15.89 27.72
CA LEU A 369 -8.90 15.05 27.81
C LEU A 369 -10.05 15.81 28.45
N LEU A 370 -9.79 16.65 29.47
CA LEU A 370 -10.78 17.50 30.09
C LEU A 370 -11.30 18.55 29.11
N ASP A 371 -10.41 19.20 28.34
CA ASP A 371 -10.78 20.19 27.33
C ASP A 371 -11.59 19.58 26.18
N ILE A 372 -11.19 18.39 25.72
CA ILE A 372 -11.97 17.63 24.73
C ILE A 372 -13.34 17.28 25.31
N LYS A 373 -13.38 16.80 26.54
CA LYS A 373 -14.62 16.44 27.22
C LYS A 373 -15.55 17.65 27.38
N LEU A 374 -15.03 18.78 27.83
CA LEU A 374 -15.81 20.03 27.98
C LEU A 374 -16.31 20.52 26.61
N LYS A 375 -15.48 20.47 25.57
CA LYS A 375 -15.91 20.82 24.21
C LYS A 375 -16.97 19.85 23.67
N LEU A 376 -16.84 18.56 23.93
CA LEU A 376 -17.83 17.57 23.49
C LEU A 376 -19.15 17.73 24.26
N GLU A 377 -19.13 18.10 25.55
CA GLU A 377 -20.33 18.39 26.35
C GLU A 377 -21.07 19.64 25.85
N THR A 378 -20.40 20.58 25.20
CA THR A 378 -21.05 21.78 24.63
C THR A 378 -21.60 21.54 23.21
N LEU A 379 -21.27 20.44 22.56
CA LEU A 379 -21.77 20.09 21.24
C LEU A 379 -23.07 19.30 21.31
N ASP A 380 -23.92 19.47 20.29
CA ASP A 380 -25.12 18.68 20.12
C ASP A 380 -24.76 17.18 19.96
N MET A 381 -25.28 16.35 20.86
CA MET A 381 -25.01 14.91 20.86
C MET A 381 -25.51 14.20 19.58
N ASP A 382 -26.57 14.70 18.97
CA ASP A 382 -27.06 14.18 17.70
C ASP A 382 -26.11 14.49 16.56
N LEU A 383 -25.47 15.66 16.60
CA LEU A 383 -24.45 16.06 15.62
C LEU A 383 -23.19 15.19 15.77
N ILE A 384 -22.73 14.93 17.01
CA ILE A 384 -21.59 14.05 17.27
C ILE A 384 -21.88 12.64 16.74
N ARG A 385 -23.06 12.10 17.05
CA ARG A 385 -23.50 10.79 16.57
C ARG A 385 -23.50 10.72 15.04
N TYR A 386 -24.00 11.78 14.39
CA TYR A 386 -24.04 11.88 12.93
C TYR A 386 -22.62 11.79 12.32
N TYR A 387 -21.71 12.67 12.76
CA TYR A 387 -20.36 12.70 12.20
C TYR A 387 -19.52 11.48 12.56
N LEU A 388 -19.69 10.91 13.76
CA LEU A 388 -19.05 9.66 14.15
C LEU A 388 -19.50 8.50 13.24
N SER A 389 -20.81 8.42 12.98
CA SER A 389 -21.40 7.39 12.10
C SER A 389 -20.96 7.58 10.66
N LEU A 390 -21.02 8.79 10.12
CA LEU A 390 -20.60 9.08 8.74
C LEU A 390 -19.10 8.88 8.54
N GLY A 391 -18.27 9.44 9.44
CA GLY A 391 -16.82 9.31 9.36
C GLY A 391 -16.35 7.87 9.51
N GLY A 392 -16.93 7.12 10.46
CA GLY A 392 -16.67 5.70 10.64
C GLY A 392 -17.05 4.87 9.41
N ALA A 393 -18.21 5.15 8.80
CA ALA A 393 -18.65 4.45 7.59
C ALA A 393 -17.74 4.77 6.39
N ILE A 394 -17.34 6.03 6.20
CA ILE A 394 -16.36 6.42 5.15
C ILE A 394 -15.03 5.71 5.37
N PHE A 395 -14.55 5.63 6.60
CA PHE A 395 -13.33 4.93 6.95
C PHE A 395 -13.40 3.44 6.58
N VAL A 396 -14.48 2.74 6.96
CA VAL A 396 -14.69 1.33 6.62
C VAL A 396 -14.74 1.12 5.11
N VAL A 397 -15.51 1.95 4.37
CA VAL A 397 -15.63 1.86 2.91
C VAL A 397 -14.27 2.05 2.24
N LEU A 398 -13.49 3.04 2.68
CA LEU A 398 -12.16 3.32 2.15
C LEU A 398 -11.20 2.16 2.39
N ILE A 399 -11.07 1.72 3.63
CA ILE A 399 -10.09 0.68 4.02
C ILE A 399 -10.50 -0.70 3.50
N GLY A 400 -11.79 -1.06 3.61
CA GLY A 400 -12.28 -2.38 3.20
C GLY A 400 -12.13 -2.63 1.70
N ASN A 401 -12.39 -1.61 0.87
CA ASN A 401 -12.24 -1.72 -0.58
C ASN A 401 -10.78 -1.63 -1.05
N MET A 402 -9.85 -1.08 -0.23
CA MET A 402 -8.39 -1.18 -0.51
C MET A 402 -7.88 -2.62 -0.57
N SER A 403 -8.65 -3.62 -0.12
CA SER A 403 -8.33 -5.02 -0.29
C SER A 403 -8.15 -5.45 -1.76
N SER A 404 -8.70 -4.69 -2.71
CA SER A 404 -8.71 -4.97 -4.16
C SER A 404 -9.22 -6.38 -4.52
N ILE A 405 -9.96 -7.02 -3.62
CA ILE A 405 -10.47 -8.40 -3.81
C ILE A 405 -11.58 -8.44 -4.85
N ALA A 406 -12.45 -7.43 -4.88
CA ALA A 406 -13.54 -7.32 -5.83
C ALA A 406 -13.01 -7.07 -7.25
N ILE A 407 -12.14 -6.07 -7.41
CA ILE A 407 -11.60 -5.62 -8.70
C ILE A 407 -10.63 -6.61 -9.36
N THR A 408 -10.18 -7.62 -8.64
CA THR A 408 -9.32 -8.69 -9.15
C THR A 408 -9.96 -10.07 -9.07
N SER A 409 -11.26 -10.14 -8.91
CA SER A 409 -12.00 -11.38 -8.59
C SER A 409 -11.76 -12.52 -9.60
N PHE A 410 -11.82 -12.24 -10.90
CA PHE A 410 -11.54 -13.19 -11.99
C PHE A 410 -10.09 -13.13 -12.45
N SER A 411 -9.48 -11.95 -12.46
CA SER A 411 -8.07 -11.78 -12.83
C SER A 411 -7.13 -12.58 -11.94
N ARG A 412 -7.43 -12.77 -10.66
CA ARG A 412 -6.65 -13.61 -9.73
C ARG A 412 -6.70 -15.09 -10.08
N ASP A 413 -7.82 -15.58 -10.58
CA ASP A 413 -7.92 -16.99 -10.95
C ASP A 413 -6.99 -17.31 -12.13
N GLY A 414 -6.74 -16.35 -13.02
CA GLY A 414 -5.87 -16.55 -14.17
C GLY A 414 -6.26 -17.81 -14.96
N LYS A 415 -5.27 -18.67 -15.24
CA LYS A 415 -5.51 -19.93 -15.98
C LYS A 415 -6.42 -20.92 -15.22
N SER A 416 -6.48 -20.88 -13.89
CA SER A 416 -7.35 -21.78 -13.10
C SER A 416 -8.85 -21.48 -13.28
N LEU A 417 -9.21 -20.37 -13.90
CA LEU A 417 -10.60 -20.11 -14.31
C LEU A 417 -11.09 -21.12 -15.34
N PHE A 418 -10.21 -21.62 -16.23
CA PHE A 418 -10.57 -22.66 -17.20
C PHE A 418 -10.90 -23.98 -16.52
N ASP A 419 -10.15 -24.33 -15.46
CA ASP A 419 -10.42 -25.53 -14.65
C ASP A 419 -11.78 -25.42 -13.94
N LEU A 420 -12.11 -24.22 -13.40
CA LEU A 420 -13.41 -23.96 -12.79
C LEU A 420 -14.57 -24.11 -13.78
N LYS A 421 -14.39 -23.64 -15.02
CA LYS A 421 -15.41 -23.76 -16.07
C LYS A 421 -15.62 -25.21 -16.54
N ALA A 422 -14.61 -26.05 -16.40
CA ALA A 422 -14.72 -27.48 -16.71
C ALA A 422 -15.48 -28.29 -15.62
N MET A 423 -15.63 -27.72 -14.43
CA MET A 423 -16.39 -28.36 -13.34
C MET A 423 -17.90 -28.17 -13.53
N PRO A 424 -18.75 -29.09 -13.04
CA PRO A 424 -20.20 -28.97 -13.09
C PRO A 424 -20.75 -27.95 -12.07
N ILE A 425 -20.31 -26.69 -12.21
CA ILE A 425 -20.64 -25.58 -11.31
C ILE A 425 -21.34 -24.51 -12.11
N SER A 426 -22.45 -23.96 -11.58
CA SER A 426 -23.14 -22.88 -12.27
C SER A 426 -22.37 -21.56 -12.20
N ASN A 427 -22.43 -20.76 -13.28
CA ASN A 427 -21.82 -19.43 -13.31
C ASN A 427 -22.36 -18.53 -12.19
N GLU A 428 -23.61 -18.72 -11.80
CA GLU A 428 -24.21 -18.00 -10.68
C GLU A 428 -23.53 -18.30 -9.34
N GLN A 429 -23.20 -19.58 -9.09
CA GLN A 429 -22.47 -19.99 -7.88
C GLN A 429 -21.08 -19.38 -7.84
N ILE A 430 -20.39 -19.31 -8.98
CA ILE A 430 -19.07 -18.68 -9.09
C ILE A 430 -19.18 -17.19 -8.72
N VAL A 431 -20.13 -16.47 -9.30
CA VAL A 431 -20.32 -15.03 -9.03
C VAL A 431 -20.68 -14.78 -7.56
N LYS A 432 -21.60 -15.57 -6.99
CA LYS A 432 -21.99 -15.47 -5.58
C LYS A 432 -20.79 -15.65 -4.64
N VAL A 433 -19.93 -16.63 -4.93
CA VAL A 433 -18.72 -16.87 -4.11
C VAL A 433 -17.77 -15.69 -4.19
N LYS A 434 -17.54 -15.12 -5.37
CA LYS A 434 -16.69 -13.93 -5.53
C LYS A 434 -17.24 -12.73 -4.76
N LEU A 435 -18.54 -12.53 -4.81
CA LEU A 435 -19.24 -11.49 -4.05
C LEU A 435 -19.07 -11.70 -2.52
N TYR A 436 -19.33 -12.91 -2.03
CA TYR A 436 -19.18 -13.21 -0.59
C TYR A 436 -17.74 -13.04 -0.12
N HIS A 437 -16.76 -13.36 -0.98
CA HIS A 437 -15.36 -13.17 -0.67
C HIS A 437 -15.00 -11.69 -0.53
N ALA A 438 -15.53 -10.82 -1.38
CA ALA A 438 -15.32 -9.37 -1.25
C ALA A 438 -16.01 -8.80 0.00
N ILE A 439 -17.25 -9.19 0.27
CA ILE A 439 -18.02 -8.77 1.46
C ILE A 439 -17.29 -9.16 2.76
N LEU A 440 -16.62 -10.32 2.80
CA LEU A 440 -15.88 -10.76 3.98
C LEU A 440 -14.87 -9.70 4.46
N TYR A 441 -14.15 -9.05 3.55
CA TYR A 441 -13.16 -8.03 3.93
C TYR A 441 -13.79 -6.74 4.45
N ILE A 442 -14.98 -6.39 3.98
CA ILE A 442 -15.76 -5.28 4.54
C ILE A 442 -16.16 -5.60 5.99
N LEU A 443 -16.69 -6.81 6.23
CA LEU A 443 -17.05 -7.26 7.59
C LEU A 443 -15.84 -7.29 8.53
N ILE A 444 -14.67 -7.70 8.03
CA ILE A 444 -13.42 -7.65 8.82
C ILE A 444 -13.07 -6.21 9.17
N THR A 445 -13.20 -5.28 8.23
CA THR A 445 -12.91 -3.86 8.47
C THR A 445 -13.91 -3.25 9.44
N ASP A 446 -15.21 -3.57 9.32
CA ASP A 446 -16.23 -3.18 10.30
C ASP A 446 -15.87 -3.68 11.70
N ALA A 447 -15.48 -4.95 11.85
CA ALA A 447 -15.07 -5.51 13.13
C ALA A 447 -13.84 -4.81 13.72
N ILE A 448 -12.84 -4.49 12.91
CA ILE A 448 -11.66 -3.73 13.35
C ILE A 448 -12.05 -2.31 13.78
N THR A 449 -12.88 -1.62 13.01
CA THR A 449 -13.37 -0.28 13.34
C THR A 449 -14.16 -0.27 14.64
N LEU A 450 -15.00 -1.29 14.86
CA LEU A 450 -15.72 -1.49 16.12
C LEU A 450 -14.75 -1.63 17.30
N LEU A 451 -13.70 -2.44 17.17
CA LEU A 451 -12.69 -2.60 18.22
C LEU A 451 -11.96 -1.28 18.51
N ILE A 452 -11.65 -0.50 17.48
CA ILE A 452 -11.01 0.82 17.62
C ILE A 452 -11.94 1.78 18.39
N LEU A 453 -13.20 1.86 17.99
CA LEU A 453 -14.17 2.76 18.64
C LEU A 453 -14.45 2.37 20.08
N LEU A 454 -14.58 1.07 20.36
CA LEU A 454 -14.76 0.57 21.74
C LEU A 454 -13.52 0.87 22.58
N SER A 455 -12.32 0.62 22.06
CA SER A 455 -11.09 0.92 22.78
C SER A 455 -10.97 2.42 23.08
N ALA A 456 -11.22 3.27 22.08
CA ALA A 456 -11.20 4.72 22.26
C ALA A 456 -12.22 5.18 23.32
N TYR A 457 -13.44 4.63 23.29
CA TYR A 457 -14.48 4.95 24.26
C TYR A 457 -14.06 4.65 25.71
N PHE A 458 -13.51 3.46 25.94
CA PHE A 458 -13.11 3.05 27.29
C PHE A 458 -11.83 3.74 27.76
N PHE A 459 -10.81 3.87 26.89
CA PHE A 459 -9.52 4.48 27.27
C PHE A 459 -9.60 6.00 27.44
N LEU A 460 -10.39 6.68 26.60
CA LEU A 460 -10.51 8.14 26.64
C LEU A 460 -11.67 8.60 27.52
N ALA A 461 -12.39 7.68 28.17
CA ALA A 461 -13.55 7.98 29.03
C ALA A 461 -14.50 9.01 28.40
N MET A 462 -14.92 8.76 27.15
CA MET A 462 -15.73 9.69 26.37
C MET A 462 -17.04 10.07 27.09
N PRO A 463 -17.48 11.34 27.04
CA PRO A 463 -18.60 11.85 27.81
C PRO A 463 -19.98 11.46 27.30
N PHE A 464 -20.08 10.66 26.23
CA PHE A 464 -21.37 10.24 25.68
C PHE A 464 -21.79 8.84 26.13
N SER A 465 -23.09 8.58 26.11
CA SER A 465 -23.64 7.31 26.59
C SER A 465 -23.23 6.12 25.73
N PHE A 466 -23.11 4.94 26.35
CA PHE A 466 -22.84 3.70 25.62
C PHE A 466 -23.92 3.38 24.58
N LEU A 467 -25.16 3.76 24.83
CA LEU A 467 -26.27 3.59 23.88
C LEU A 467 -26.05 4.41 22.59
N MET A 468 -25.53 5.63 22.74
CA MET A 468 -25.16 6.48 21.59
C MET A 468 -24.04 5.86 20.77
N LEU A 469 -22.99 5.35 21.42
CA LEU A 469 -21.91 4.64 20.73
C LEU A 469 -22.45 3.41 19.98
N PHE A 470 -23.29 2.61 20.64
CA PHE A 470 -23.89 1.41 20.04
C PHE A 470 -24.74 1.76 18.80
N SER A 471 -25.56 2.81 18.89
CA SER A 471 -26.33 3.29 17.74
C SER A 471 -25.45 3.78 16.60
N SER A 472 -24.34 4.46 16.91
CA SER A 472 -23.37 4.89 15.90
C SER A 472 -22.69 3.71 15.20
N ILE A 473 -22.34 2.66 15.95
CA ILE A 473 -21.76 1.43 15.39
C ILE A 473 -22.72 0.75 14.42
N ILE A 474 -24.01 0.64 14.78
CA ILE A 474 -25.02 0.09 13.87
C ILE A 474 -25.11 0.92 12.58
N ASN A 475 -25.16 2.24 12.70
CA ASN A 475 -25.17 3.13 11.54
C ASN A 475 -23.93 2.94 10.66
N ILE A 476 -22.73 2.83 11.27
CA ILE A 476 -21.47 2.57 10.53
C ILE A 476 -21.61 1.30 9.70
N ILE A 477 -21.99 0.18 10.33
CA ILE A 477 -22.10 -1.13 9.65
C ILE A 477 -23.12 -1.06 8.50
N VAL A 478 -24.28 -0.46 8.74
CA VAL A 478 -25.36 -0.42 7.73
C VAL A 478 -24.98 0.47 6.55
N ILE A 479 -24.42 1.64 6.79
CA ILE A 479 -24.01 2.59 5.74
C ILE A 479 -22.81 2.03 4.97
N SER A 480 -21.79 1.52 5.68
CA SER A 480 -20.58 0.95 5.05
C SER A 480 -20.92 -0.23 4.16
N MET A 481 -21.79 -1.15 4.61
CA MET A 481 -22.24 -2.28 3.82
C MET A 481 -23.01 -1.83 2.58
N ALA A 482 -23.92 -0.87 2.68
CA ALA A 482 -24.69 -0.37 1.55
C ALA A 482 -23.80 0.29 0.49
N ALA A 483 -22.88 1.16 0.91
CA ALA A 483 -21.94 1.85 0.01
C ALA A 483 -20.91 0.87 -0.60
N SER A 484 -20.34 -0.02 0.21
CA SER A 484 -19.38 -1.02 -0.28
C SER A 484 -20.00 -2.02 -1.26
N LEU A 485 -21.26 -2.37 -1.12
CA LEU A 485 -21.95 -3.21 -2.12
C LEU A 485 -21.98 -2.54 -3.50
N VAL A 486 -22.19 -1.23 -3.59
CA VAL A 486 -22.12 -0.49 -4.85
C VAL A 486 -20.72 -0.60 -5.45
N ILE A 487 -19.68 -0.34 -4.65
CA ILE A 487 -18.27 -0.42 -5.07
C ILE A 487 -17.93 -1.84 -5.52
N ILE A 488 -18.21 -2.86 -4.71
CA ILE A 488 -17.93 -4.27 -5.02
C ILE A 488 -18.54 -4.68 -6.35
N VAL A 489 -19.80 -4.29 -6.60
CA VAL A 489 -20.49 -4.63 -7.86
C VAL A 489 -19.85 -3.93 -9.05
N ILE A 490 -19.49 -2.65 -8.92
CA ILE A 490 -18.79 -1.89 -9.97
C ILE A 490 -17.42 -2.53 -10.28
N ASP A 491 -16.65 -2.82 -9.26
CA ASP A 491 -15.34 -3.46 -9.35
C ASP A 491 -15.41 -4.82 -10.04
N MET A 492 -16.31 -5.67 -9.58
CA MET A 492 -16.53 -6.98 -10.18
C MET A 492 -17.00 -6.85 -11.63
N PHE A 493 -17.80 -5.83 -11.97
CA PHE A 493 -18.21 -5.55 -13.34
C PHE A 493 -17.02 -5.20 -14.24
N VAL A 494 -16.12 -4.32 -13.76
CA VAL A 494 -14.91 -3.91 -14.49
C VAL A 494 -13.98 -5.11 -14.72
N ASP A 495 -13.75 -5.94 -13.70
CA ASP A 495 -12.88 -7.12 -13.84
C ASP A 495 -13.52 -8.19 -14.74
N THR A 496 -14.82 -8.44 -14.62
CA THR A 496 -15.55 -9.39 -15.49
C THR A 496 -15.56 -8.96 -16.94
N ALA A 497 -15.62 -7.65 -17.22
CA ALA A 497 -15.63 -7.12 -18.58
C ALA A 497 -14.30 -7.37 -19.33
N ASN A 498 -13.16 -7.27 -18.61
CA ASN A 498 -11.84 -7.42 -19.22
C ASN A 498 -10.83 -8.07 -18.26
N PRO A 499 -11.03 -9.34 -17.84
CA PRO A 499 -10.17 -9.99 -16.87
C PRO A 499 -8.77 -10.21 -17.45
N LYS A 500 -7.74 -9.98 -16.63
CA LYS A 500 -6.36 -10.31 -16.96
C LYS A 500 -6.06 -11.75 -16.57
N LEU A 501 -6.34 -12.70 -17.48
CA LEU A 501 -6.21 -14.13 -17.19
C LEU A 501 -4.82 -14.68 -17.50
N LEU A 502 -4.08 -14.06 -18.41
CA LEU A 502 -2.74 -14.50 -18.82
C LEU A 502 -1.70 -13.65 -18.09
N TRP A 503 -1.17 -14.20 -17.00
CA TRP A 503 -0.05 -13.64 -16.27
C TRP A 503 0.89 -14.77 -15.81
N GLU A 504 2.17 -14.50 -15.79
CA GLU A 504 3.19 -15.42 -15.32
C GLU A 504 3.49 -15.17 -13.84
N ASN A 505 3.40 -13.90 -13.44
CA ASN A 505 3.65 -13.46 -12.08
C ASN A 505 2.32 -13.06 -11.40
N PRO A 506 1.99 -13.62 -10.23
CA PRO A 506 0.78 -13.26 -9.47
C PRO A 506 0.63 -11.76 -9.18
N VAL A 507 1.74 -11.03 -9.02
CA VAL A 507 1.73 -9.56 -8.85
C VAL A 507 1.07 -8.84 -10.01
N ALA A 508 1.19 -9.40 -11.21
CA ALA A 508 0.62 -8.80 -12.42
C ALA A 508 -0.91 -8.80 -12.41
N ALA A 509 -1.54 -9.69 -11.65
CA ALA A 509 -3.00 -9.67 -11.47
C ALA A 509 -3.49 -8.43 -10.70
N PHE A 510 -2.62 -7.81 -9.88
CA PHE A 510 -2.90 -6.60 -9.09
C PHE A 510 -2.25 -5.35 -9.66
N LYS A 511 -0.92 -5.23 -9.53
CA LYS A 511 -0.18 -3.98 -9.83
C LYS A 511 -0.11 -3.64 -11.32
N GLN A 512 -0.14 -4.64 -12.19
CA GLN A 512 -0.04 -4.44 -13.65
C GLN A 512 -1.41 -4.62 -14.33
N ASN A 513 -2.48 -4.60 -13.57
CA ASN A 513 -3.84 -4.73 -14.05
C ASN A 513 -4.49 -3.34 -14.13
N LEU A 514 -4.82 -2.89 -15.34
CA LEU A 514 -5.51 -1.61 -15.56
C LEU A 514 -6.88 -1.57 -14.86
N ASN A 515 -7.52 -2.73 -14.66
CA ASN A 515 -8.77 -2.81 -13.94
C ASN A 515 -8.60 -2.33 -12.50
N THR A 516 -7.50 -2.68 -11.83
CA THR A 516 -7.22 -2.25 -10.45
C THR A 516 -7.12 -0.73 -10.36
N LEU A 517 -6.46 -0.09 -11.33
CA LEU A 517 -6.37 1.37 -11.36
C LEU A 517 -7.75 2.01 -11.63
N ALA A 518 -8.52 1.44 -12.56
CA ALA A 518 -9.87 1.91 -12.86
C ALA A 518 -10.81 1.76 -11.66
N GLY A 519 -10.73 0.61 -10.94
CA GLY A 519 -11.50 0.38 -9.72
C GLY A 519 -11.17 1.39 -8.65
N MET A 520 -9.89 1.57 -8.32
CA MET A 520 -9.48 2.57 -7.32
C MET A 520 -10.06 3.96 -7.60
N LEU A 521 -10.10 4.39 -8.86
CA LEU A 521 -10.67 5.69 -9.24
C LEU A 521 -12.17 5.75 -9.03
N LEU A 522 -12.88 4.67 -9.40
CA LEU A 522 -14.32 4.55 -9.19
C LEU A 522 -14.66 4.48 -7.69
N ASP A 523 -13.85 3.78 -6.90
CA ASP A 523 -13.99 3.69 -5.44
C ASP A 523 -13.86 5.08 -4.81
N PHE A 524 -12.81 5.84 -5.16
CA PHE A 524 -12.65 7.21 -4.68
C PHE A 524 -13.80 8.12 -5.13
N PHE A 525 -14.34 7.92 -6.33
CA PHE A 525 -15.50 8.69 -6.78
C PHE A 525 -16.73 8.39 -5.93
N VAL A 526 -17.04 7.11 -5.66
CA VAL A 526 -18.17 6.73 -4.80
C VAL A 526 -18.00 7.26 -3.38
N ILE A 527 -16.77 7.18 -2.83
CA ILE A 527 -16.45 7.73 -1.50
C ILE A 527 -16.61 9.25 -1.49
N ALA A 528 -16.16 9.95 -2.54
CA ALA A 528 -16.34 11.41 -2.66
C ALA A 528 -17.82 11.80 -2.74
N VAL A 529 -18.63 11.04 -3.46
CA VAL A 529 -20.09 11.23 -3.51
C VAL A 529 -20.70 11.00 -2.11
N MET A 530 -20.31 9.93 -1.42
CA MET A 530 -20.76 9.64 -0.06
C MET A 530 -20.42 10.79 0.90
N PHE A 531 -19.20 11.30 0.83
CA PHE A 531 -18.75 12.45 1.61
C PHE A 531 -19.54 13.71 1.27
N ALA A 532 -19.68 14.03 -0.02
CA ALA A 532 -20.39 15.23 -0.47
C ALA A 532 -21.87 15.21 -0.07
N LEU A 533 -22.55 14.09 -0.24
CA LEU A 533 -23.94 13.92 0.19
C LEU A 533 -24.08 14.07 1.71
N GLY A 534 -23.25 13.36 2.48
CA GLY A 534 -23.34 13.36 3.94
C GLY A 534 -22.90 14.69 4.54
N PHE A 535 -21.89 15.36 4.00
CA PHE A 535 -21.34 16.56 4.62
C PHE A 535 -22.07 17.85 4.19
N PHE A 536 -22.50 17.97 2.92
CA PHE A 536 -23.01 19.21 2.37
C PHE A 536 -24.52 19.21 2.09
N ILE A 537 -25.13 18.06 1.77
CA ILE A 537 -26.48 18.00 1.19
C ILE A 537 -27.51 17.48 2.20
N LEU A 538 -27.20 16.39 2.90
CA LEU A 538 -28.16 15.73 3.77
C LEU A 538 -28.30 16.42 5.15
N PRO A 539 -29.47 16.33 5.80
CA PRO A 539 -29.64 16.85 7.16
C PRO A 539 -28.73 16.09 8.15
N LYS A 540 -28.09 16.86 9.04
CA LYS A 540 -27.06 16.35 9.98
C LYS A 540 -27.68 15.67 11.20
N ASN A 541 -28.57 14.73 10.95
CA ASN A 541 -29.30 13.96 11.97
C ASN A 541 -29.46 12.49 11.53
N GLN A 542 -30.12 11.69 12.34
CA GLN A 542 -30.36 10.28 12.07
C GLN A 542 -31.11 10.06 10.74
N LEU A 543 -32.01 10.95 10.36
CA LEU A 543 -32.76 10.87 9.10
C LEU A 543 -31.83 11.00 7.89
N GLY A 544 -30.82 11.87 7.96
CA GLY A 544 -29.81 11.99 6.89
C GLY A 544 -29.01 10.72 6.68
N LEU A 545 -28.63 10.00 7.76
CA LEU A 545 -27.94 8.72 7.67
C LEU A 545 -28.83 7.63 7.04
N VAL A 546 -30.10 7.61 7.40
CA VAL A 546 -31.08 6.69 6.79
C VAL A 546 -31.26 6.98 5.29
N ILE A 547 -31.41 8.25 4.92
CA ILE A 547 -31.52 8.65 3.49
C ILE A 547 -30.27 8.20 2.73
N LEU A 548 -29.08 8.45 3.27
CA LEU A 548 -27.81 8.03 2.66
C LEU A 548 -27.78 6.52 2.42
N THR A 549 -28.16 5.75 3.44
CA THR A 549 -28.22 4.28 3.34
C THR A 549 -29.20 3.83 2.23
N VAL A 550 -30.42 4.37 2.25
CA VAL A 550 -31.46 4.03 1.29
C VAL A 550 -31.03 4.37 -0.14
N LEU A 551 -30.38 5.52 -0.35
CA LEU A 551 -29.82 5.89 -1.65
C LEU A 551 -28.82 4.84 -2.17
N PHE A 552 -27.87 4.42 -1.35
CA PHE A 552 -26.91 3.39 -1.76
C PHE A 552 -27.54 2.03 -2.00
N VAL A 553 -28.55 1.63 -1.22
CA VAL A 553 -29.30 0.38 -1.44
C VAL A 553 -30.09 0.43 -2.75
N ILE A 554 -30.76 1.57 -3.03
CA ILE A 554 -31.49 1.77 -4.29
C ILE A 554 -30.56 1.69 -5.51
N ILE A 555 -29.31 2.12 -5.37
CA ILE A 555 -28.30 2.02 -6.44
C ILE A 555 -27.74 0.59 -6.52
N ALA A 556 -27.42 -0.04 -5.38
CA ALA A 556 -26.81 -1.37 -5.33
C ALA A 556 -27.71 -2.48 -5.91
N ALA A 557 -29.02 -2.44 -5.63
CA ALA A 557 -29.94 -3.50 -6.03
C ALA A 557 -30.07 -3.67 -7.57
N PRO A 558 -30.36 -2.61 -8.36
CA PRO A 558 -30.40 -2.74 -9.82
C PRO A 558 -29.04 -3.00 -10.44
N LEU A 559 -27.96 -2.37 -9.93
CA LEU A 559 -26.59 -2.65 -10.39
C LEU A 559 -26.22 -4.11 -10.17
N GLY A 560 -26.51 -4.66 -8.98
CA GLY A 560 -26.28 -6.07 -8.68
C GLY A 560 -27.03 -7.00 -9.62
N SER A 561 -28.34 -6.76 -9.84
CA SER A 561 -29.15 -7.57 -10.76
C SER A 561 -28.65 -7.54 -12.21
N GLN A 562 -28.25 -6.34 -12.68
CA GLN A 562 -27.66 -6.19 -14.03
C GLN A 562 -26.30 -6.89 -14.12
N TYR A 563 -25.47 -6.76 -13.09
CA TYR A 563 -24.19 -7.44 -13.03
C TYR A 563 -24.32 -8.96 -13.09
N PHE A 564 -25.24 -9.56 -12.30
CA PHE A 564 -25.46 -11.00 -12.34
C PHE A 564 -25.87 -11.49 -13.74
N LYS A 565 -26.79 -10.79 -14.40
CA LYS A 565 -27.20 -11.12 -15.79
C LYS A 565 -26.04 -10.99 -16.78
N TYR A 566 -25.21 -9.95 -16.63
CA TYR A 566 -24.03 -9.73 -17.46
C TYR A 566 -22.98 -10.83 -17.25
N ALA A 567 -22.64 -11.12 -16.00
CA ALA A 567 -21.62 -12.10 -15.63
C ALA A 567 -21.97 -13.52 -16.11
N GLN A 568 -23.25 -13.93 -15.99
CA GLN A 568 -23.72 -15.23 -16.49
C GLN A 568 -23.48 -15.41 -18.01
N LYS A 569 -23.61 -14.32 -18.79
CA LYS A 569 -23.36 -14.34 -20.25
C LYS A 569 -21.87 -14.23 -20.57
N ARG A 570 -21.10 -13.51 -19.75
CA ARG A 570 -19.69 -13.19 -20.02
C ARG A 570 -18.73 -14.29 -19.60
N ILE A 571 -18.96 -14.95 -18.45
CA ILE A 571 -18.05 -16.01 -17.92
C ILE A 571 -17.80 -17.13 -18.94
N PRO A 572 -18.78 -17.67 -19.66
CA PRO A 572 -18.51 -18.70 -20.67
C PRO A 572 -17.60 -18.23 -21.82
N GLN A 573 -17.57 -16.93 -22.08
CA GLN A 573 -16.80 -16.30 -23.18
C GLN A 573 -15.36 -15.91 -22.78
N MET A 574 -15.05 -15.90 -21.49
CA MET A 574 -13.69 -15.68 -20.99
C MET A 574 -12.87 -16.95 -21.26
#